data_081ec4ede749cd7880495628331c2627
#
_entry.id   081ec4ede749cd7880495628331c2627
#
_cell.length_a   1.000
_cell.length_b   1.000
_cell.length_c   1.000
_cell.angle_alpha   90.00
_cell.angle_beta   90.00
_cell.angle_gamma   90.00
#
_symmetry.space_group_name_H-M   'P 1'
#
loop_
_entity.id
_entity.type
_entity.pdbx_description
1 polymer ?
#
loop_
_entity_poly.entity_id
_entity_poly.type
_entity_poly.pdbx_seq_one_letter_code
_entity_poly.pdbx_strand_id
1 'polypeptide(L)' 'MKYEIFKKELSKILEKKQINEKTKLSDLNFDSLKILEILSFADKNFKNLSLNVDNLYNCKNVKDLINLFKIKK' A
#
# COMPACT_ATOMS: atom_id res chain seq x y z
N MET A 1 -5.52 -11.98 0.77
CA MET A 1 -4.49 -11.83 -0.28
C MET A 1 -3.12 -12.24 0.27
N LYS A 2 -2.37 -12.95 -0.52
CA LYS A 2 -1.03 -13.38 -0.08
C LYS A 2 -0.03 -12.23 -0.17
N TYR A 3 0.95 -12.26 0.72
CA TYR A 3 1.97 -11.23 0.79
C TYR A 3 2.67 -10.95 -0.55
N GLU A 4 3.05 -12.01 -1.27
CA GLU A 4 3.75 -11.84 -2.55
C GLU A 4 2.87 -11.13 -3.59
N ILE A 5 1.59 -11.46 -3.63
CA ILE A 5 0.65 -10.83 -4.55
C ILE A 5 0.44 -9.37 -4.17
N PHE A 6 0.26 -9.11 -2.88
CA PHE A 6 0.09 -7.75 -2.37
C PHE A 6 1.29 -6.87 -2.72
N LYS A 7 2.49 -7.39 -2.48
CA LYS A 7 3.73 -6.69 -2.77
C LYS A 7 3.86 -6.38 -4.26
N LYS A 8 3.49 -7.33 -5.11
CA LYS A 8 3.52 -7.16 -6.56
C LYS A 8 2.56 -6.06 -7.00
N GLU A 9 1.36 -6.06 -6.45
CA GLU A 9 0.37 -5.04 -6.79
C GLU A 9 0.79 -3.65 -6.31
N LEU A 10 1.38 -3.57 -5.12
CA LEU A 10 1.92 -2.31 -4.63
C LEU A 10 3.04 -1.79 -5.54
N SER A 11 3.90 -2.70 -6.03
CA SER A 11 4.97 -2.30 -6.94
C SER A 11 4.42 -1.64 -8.18
N LYS A 12 3.32 -2.15 -8.70
CA LYS A 12 2.67 -1.56 -9.88
C LYS A 12 2.10 -0.18 -9.57
N ILE A 13 1.40 -0.06 -8.45
CA ILE A 13 0.78 1.21 -8.06
C ILE A 13 1.85 2.26 -7.81
N LEU A 14 2.90 1.89 -7.09
CA LEU A 14 3.96 2.82 -6.72
C LEU A 14 5.01 3.00 -7.81
N GLU A 15 4.86 2.29 -8.93
CA GLU A 15 5.74 2.41 -10.09
C GLU A 15 7.20 2.17 -9.74
N LYS A 16 7.44 1.15 -8.91
CA LYS A 16 8.80 0.75 -8.55
C LYS A 16 8.93 -0.75 -8.67
N LYS A 17 9.93 -1.20 -9.42
CA LYS A 17 10.11 -2.62 -9.73
C LYS A 17 10.30 -3.50 -8.52
N GLN A 18 11.02 -3.03 -7.53
CA GLN A 18 11.27 -3.79 -6.32
C GLN A 18 11.02 -2.93 -5.09
N ILE A 19 10.20 -3.45 -4.20
CA ILE A 19 9.94 -2.81 -2.91
C ILE A 19 10.12 -3.87 -1.83
N ASN A 20 10.43 -3.40 -0.63
CA ASN A 20 10.49 -4.28 0.53
C ASN A 20 9.90 -3.52 1.72
N GLU A 21 9.82 -4.17 2.86
CA GLU A 21 9.19 -3.58 4.04
C GLU A 21 9.84 -2.28 4.48
N LYS A 22 11.14 -2.13 4.24
CA LYS A 22 11.89 -0.96 4.66
C LYS A 22 11.85 0.18 3.66
N THR A 23 11.29 -0.05 2.47
CA THR A 23 11.18 0.99 1.46
C THR A 23 10.34 2.15 2.01
N LYS A 24 10.92 3.36 1.97
CA LYS A 24 10.23 4.55 2.45
C LYS A 24 9.28 5.06 1.39
N LEU A 25 8.06 5.34 1.78
CA LEU A 25 7.05 5.84 0.84
C LEU A 25 7.41 7.21 0.31
N SER A 26 8.10 8.03 1.13
CA SER A 26 8.56 9.35 0.69
C SER A 26 9.52 9.28 -0.50
N ASP A 27 10.21 8.15 -0.66
CA ASP A 27 11.13 7.96 -1.78
C ASP A 27 10.41 7.53 -3.07
N LEU A 28 9.09 7.31 -2.99
CA LEU A 28 8.30 6.78 -4.10
C LEU A 28 7.27 7.76 -4.63
N ASN A 29 7.45 9.05 -4.39
CA ASN A 29 6.47 10.06 -4.78
C ASN A 29 5.06 9.70 -4.31
N PHE A 30 4.95 9.38 -3.03
CA PHE A 30 3.71 8.95 -2.43
C PHE A 30 2.79 10.15 -2.19
N ASP A 31 2.12 10.57 -3.24
CA ASP A 31 1.24 11.74 -3.24
C ASP A 31 -0.23 11.33 -3.19
N SER A 32 -1.12 12.31 -3.30
CA SER A 32 -2.55 12.06 -3.22
C SER A 32 -3.06 11.14 -4.32
N LEU A 33 -2.45 11.17 -5.51
CA LEU A 33 -2.85 10.29 -6.59
C LEU A 33 -2.55 8.83 -6.24
N LYS A 34 -1.36 8.57 -5.68
CA LYS A 34 -1.00 7.21 -5.27
C LYS A 34 -1.90 6.74 -4.13
N ILE A 35 -2.23 7.64 -3.21
CA ILE A 35 -3.13 7.32 -2.11
C ILE A 35 -4.50 6.91 -2.64
N LEU A 36 -5.03 7.65 -3.62
CA LEU A 36 -6.31 7.31 -4.23
C LEU A 36 -6.26 5.96 -4.95
N GLU A 37 -5.16 5.68 -5.62
CA GLU A 37 -4.99 4.38 -6.28
C GLU A 37 -4.98 3.24 -5.27
N ILE A 38 -4.32 3.43 -4.14
CA ILE A 38 -4.28 2.41 -3.08
C ILE A 38 -5.66 2.24 -2.45
N LEU A 39 -6.40 3.33 -2.25
CA LEU A 39 -7.77 3.24 -1.74
C LEU A 39 -8.67 2.46 -2.69
N SER A 40 -8.56 2.71 -4.00
CA SER A 40 -9.31 1.95 -4.99
C SER A 40 -8.95 0.48 -4.95
N PHE A 41 -7.67 0.18 -4.81
CA PHE A 41 -7.19 -1.19 -4.69
C PHE A 41 -7.80 -1.87 -3.46
N ALA A 42 -7.86 -1.15 -2.34
CA ALA A 42 -8.45 -1.68 -1.11
C ALA A 42 -9.94 -1.96 -1.30
N ASP A 43 -10.67 -1.02 -1.90
CA ASP A 43 -12.10 -1.19 -2.13
C ASP A 43 -12.39 -2.41 -3.00
N LYS A 44 -11.53 -2.66 -3.98
CA LYS A 44 -11.71 -3.77 -4.91
C LYS A 44 -11.42 -5.12 -4.28
N ASN A 45 -10.40 -5.19 -3.44
CA ASN A 45 -9.86 -6.47 -2.98
C ASN A 45 -10.06 -6.75 -1.50
N PHE A 46 -10.43 -5.74 -0.71
CA PHE A 46 -10.55 -5.88 0.74
C PHE A 46 -11.87 -5.24 1.21
N LYS A 47 -12.97 -5.87 0.86
CA LYS A 47 -14.31 -5.30 1.11
C LYS A 47 -14.62 -5.01 2.57
N ASN A 48 -14.00 -5.77 3.48
CA ASN A 48 -14.25 -5.59 4.91
C ASN A 48 -13.25 -4.66 5.57
N LEU A 49 -12.35 -4.07 4.79
CA LEU A 49 -11.32 -3.18 5.31
C LEU A 49 -11.73 -1.74 5.06
N SER A 50 -11.94 -0.99 6.14
CA SER A 50 -12.34 0.40 6.05
C SER A 50 -11.13 1.30 6.19
N LEU A 51 -10.65 1.85 5.08
CA LEU A 51 -9.50 2.73 5.05
C LEU A 51 -9.92 4.11 4.58
N ASN A 52 -9.20 5.12 5.06
CA ASN A 52 -9.39 6.49 4.58
C ASN A 52 -8.03 7.10 4.27
N VAL A 53 -8.05 8.33 3.73
CA VAL A 53 -6.84 9.03 3.32
C VAL A 53 -5.88 9.21 4.49
N ASP A 54 -6.39 9.53 5.68
CA ASP A 54 -5.54 9.75 6.85
C ASP A 54 -4.76 8.51 7.24
N ASN A 55 -5.39 7.34 7.13
CA ASN A 55 -4.70 6.08 7.42
C ASN A 55 -3.45 5.95 6.56
N LEU A 56 -3.57 6.29 5.28
CA LEU A 56 -2.47 6.16 4.34
C LEU A 56 -1.41 7.24 4.52
N TYR A 57 -1.83 8.46 4.84
CA TYR A 57 -0.87 9.54 5.10
C TYR A 57 0.02 9.24 6.31
N ASN A 58 -0.48 8.46 7.26
CA ASN A 58 0.30 8.10 8.45
C ASN A 58 1.31 6.99 8.19
N CYS A 59 1.25 6.36 7.04
CA CYS A 59 2.21 5.31 6.70
C CYS A 59 3.53 5.94 6.24
N LYS A 60 4.63 5.42 6.73
CA LYS A 60 5.96 5.92 6.41
C LYS A 60 6.74 5.00 5.49
N ASN A 61 6.46 3.70 5.57
CA ASN A 61 7.16 2.72 4.75
C ASN A 61 6.19 1.63 4.32
N VAL A 62 6.67 0.71 3.49
CA VAL A 62 5.85 -0.37 2.97
C VAL A 62 5.35 -1.29 4.07
N LYS A 63 6.15 -1.48 5.11
CA LYS A 63 5.72 -2.30 6.25
C LYS A 63 4.45 -1.74 6.89
N ASP A 64 4.35 -0.43 6.99
CA ASP A 64 3.15 0.21 7.54
C ASP A 64 1.92 -0.11 6.70
N LEU A 65 2.08 -0.15 5.37
CA LEU A 65 0.97 -0.53 4.48
C LEU A 65 0.60 -2.00 4.68
N ILE A 66 1.59 -2.86 4.80
CA ILE A 66 1.35 -4.28 5.05
C ILE A 66 0.55 -4.48 6.33
N ASN A 67 0.93 -3.77 7.38
CA ASN A 67 0.23 -3.84 8.66
C ASN A 67 -1.18 -3.27 8.56
N LEU A 68 -1.33 -2.18 7.84
CA LEU A 68 -2.63 -1.52 7.67
C LEU A 68 -3.61 -2.44 6.95
N PHE A 69 -3.14 -3.15 5.93
CA PHE A 69 -3.96 -4.09 5.17
C PHE A 69 -4.07 -5.45 5.85
N LYS A 70 -3.38 -5.62 6.98
CA LYS A 70 -3.41 -6.89 7.74
C LYS A 70 -2.96 -8.08 6.91
N ILE A 71 -1.95 -7.85 6.07
CA ILE A 71 -1.40 -8.91 5.24
C ILE A 71 -0.45 -9.76 6.08
N LYS A 72 -0.63 -11.06 6.03
CA LYS A 72 0.26 -12.00 6.71
C LYS A 72 1.33 -12.49 5.75
N LYS A 73 2.54 -12.54 6.23
CA LYS A 73 3.65 -13.08 5.44
C LYS A 73 3.65 -14.59 5.39
#